data_9300ca7652387076a941c9e5f24af257
#
_entry.id   9300ca7652387076a941c9e5f24af257
#
_cell.length_a   1.000
_cell.length_b   1.000
_cell.length_c   1.000
_cell.angle_alpha   90.00
_cell.angle_beta   90.00
_cell.angle_gamma   90.00
#
_symmetry.space_group_name_H-M   'P 1'
#
loop_
_entity.id
_entity.type
_entity.pdbx_description
1 polymer ?
#
loop_
_entity_poly.entity_id
_entity_poly.type
_entity_poly.pdbx_seq_one_letter_code
_entity_poly.pdbx_strand_id
1 'polypeptide(L)'
;MFAKSKSFPRVAGIFSYTLTLRITIVSALIYILAQKLNAQKALHAKYQDWNEDDGRIKVRSWYFLSELKLAGNWSLESGVMIDSVSGATPYGKPPEIGPDDWLVEIEEERRAGTIELKHEGTLFDYSFEVGLSKEPDYVSKSYAFSVSQKIAEETLVLTGGFSYKDDEVDTSVPGGPGLGFLEKDTPEIVLGFYRILDDRTTLSLDVTYGRPRGYLSDPYKQIGLGEILFAGDPLREKEILYMHPENRPNKRETLAIFLQGRRYLETWEASIESSYRYFCDDRGLVGNTFGVRVPKRLSERIIIEPSFRYYHQEAADYYKTSLDDTGITPALQPVGEGSHYSADYRISKLHAKTAGLKLTYIHQENLIIDLSFDRYKMEGLDTKTSKTYYPKASITTAGFQWSF
;
A
#
# COMPACT_ATOMS: atom_id res chain seq x y z
N MET A 1 -4.55 -26.96 -29.97
CA MET A 1 -3.24 -27.67 -29.94
C MET A 1 -2.42 -27.03 -28.84
N PHE A 2 -2.43 -27.62 -27.65
CA PHE A 2 -1.86 -27.01 -26.44
C PHE A 2 -0.34 -27.14 -26.43
N ALA A 3 0.36 -26.01 -26.38
CA ALA A 3 1.79 -25.99 -26.18
C ALA A 3 2.08 -26.12 -24.67
N LYS A 4 2.72 -27.22 -24.27
CA LYS A 4 3.22 -27.45 -22.92
C LYS A 4 4.31 -26.43 -22.60
N SER A 5 4.10 -25.60 -21.60
CA SER A 5 5.10 -24.76 -20.97
C SER A 5 6.22 -25.64 -20.40
N LYS A 6 7.46 -25.36 -20.82
CA LYS A 6 8.65 -25.95 -20.22
C LYS A 6 8.92 -25.27 -18.89
N SER A 7 8.93 -26.07 -17.84
CA SER A 7 9.35 -25.65 -16.49
C SER A 7 10.82 -25.18 -16.52
N PHE A 8 11.07 -23.93 -16.16
CA PHE A 8 12.41 -23.42 -15.89
C PHE A 8 12.93 -23.99 -14.54
N PRO A 9 14.23 -24.30 -14.44
CA PRO A 9 14.79 -24.88 -13.22
C PRO A 9 14.84 -23.84 -12.08
N ARG A 10 14.42 -24.31 -10.89
CA ARG A 10 14.43 -23.58 -9.62
C ARG A 10 15.84 -23.16 -9.19
N VAL A 11 16.31 -21.99 -9.62
CA VAL A 11 17.52 -21.35 -9.05
C VAL A 11 17.14 -20.34 -7.95
N ALA A 12 15.86 -19.94 -7.84
CA ALA A 12 15.37 -18.98 -6.87
C ALA A 12 15.42 -19.44 -5.39
N GLY A 13 15.55 -20.76 -5.15
CA GLY A 13 15.45 -21.32 -3.78
C GLY A 13 16.62 -20.96 -2.85
N ILE A 14 17.84 -20.80 -3.35
CA ILE A 14 19.03 -20.67 -2.47
C ILE A 14 19.23 -19.24 -1.99
N PHE A 15 18.91 -18.23 -2.78
CA PHE A 15 19.00 -16.81 -2.36
C PHE A 15 17.88 -16.38 -1.40
N SER A 16 16.71 -17.00 -1.50
CA SER A 16 15.54 -16.74 -0.64
C SER A 16 15.80 -17.14 0.82
N TYR A 17 16.44 -18.31 1.05
CA TYR A 17 16.77 -18.77 2.42
C TYR A 17 17.78 -17.86 3.14
N THR A 18 18.70 -17.25 2.40
CA THR A 18 19.74 -16.42 3.02
C THR A 18 19.22 -15.08 3.55
N LEU A 19 18.24 -14.46 2.91
CA LEU A 19 17.67 -13.19 3.38
C LEU A 19 16.75 -13.43 4.57
N THR A 20 15.87 -14.44 4.52
CA THR A 20 15.01 -14.82 5.65
C THR A 20 15.85 -15.22 6.85
N LEU A 21 16.90 -16.00 6.65
CA LEU A 21 17.83 -16.41 7.69
C LEU A 21 18.56 -15.20 8.30
N ARG A 22 18.97 -14.22 7.49
CA ARG A 22 19.60 -12.98 7.98
C ARG A 22 18.65 -12.11 8.79
N ILE A 23 17.41 -11.91 8.33
CA ILE A 23 16.40 -11.15 9.07
C ILE A 23 16.04 -11.88 10.37
N THR A 24 15.86 -13.20 10.34
CA THR A 24 15.59 -14.03 11.53
C THR A 24 16.77 -14.01 12.49
N ILE A 25 18.00 -14.05 11.98
CA ILE A 25 19.23 -13.98 12.82
C ILE A 25 19.37 -12.59 13.44
N VAL A 26 19.10 -11.50 12.69
CA VAL A 26 19.15 -10.14 13.22
C VAL A 26 18.07 -9.95 14.29
N SER A 27 16.85 -10.40 14.04
CA SER A 27 15.76 -10.36 15.04
C SER A 27 16.08 -11.22 16.27
N ALA A 28 16.64 -12.39 16.09
CA ALA A 28 17.08 -13.26 17.19
C ALA A 28 18.28 -12.66 17.97
N LEU A 29 19.22 -12.01 17.28
CA LEU A 29 20.33 -11.29 17.90
C LEU A 29 19.86 -10.07 18.70
N ILE A 30 18.91 -9.30 18.14
CA ILE A 30 18.26 -8.20 18.85
C ILE A 30 17.52 -8.74 20.08
N TYR A 31 16.81 -9.86 19.97
CA TYR A 31 16.13 -10.50 21.09
C TYR A 31 17.11 -10.99 22.18
N ILE A 32 18.24 -11.61 21.80
CA ILE A 32 19.28 -12.08 22.72
C ILE A 32 20.00 -10.92 23.41
N LEU A 33 20.30 -9.84 22.66
CA LEU A 33 20.85 -8.60 23.23
C LEU A 33 19.85 -7.94 24.18
N ALA A 34 18.57 -7.94 23.83
CA ALA A 34 17.49 -7.43 24.65
C ALA A 34 17.32 -8.21 25.97
N GLN A 35 17.57 -9.51 25.98
CA GLN A 35 17.53 -10.32 27.21
C GLN A 35 18.58 -9.89 28.24
N LYS A 36 19.71 -9.35 27.79
CA LYS A 36 20.79 -8.86 28.69
C LYS A 36 20.56 -7.43 29.20
N LEU A 37 19.65 -6.69 28.55
CA LEU A 37 19.29 -5.32 28.91
C LEU A 37 17.96 -5.39 29.66
N ASN A 38 17.80 -5.16 30.91
CA ASN A 38 16.51 -5.09 31.65
C ASN A 38 15.49 -4.10 31.00
N ALA A 39 15.25 -4.24 29.70
CA ALA A 39 14.52 -3.34 28.84
C ALA A 39 13.07 -3.80 28.73
N GLN A 40 12.12 -2.88 28.79
CA GLN A 40 10.72 -3.15 28.48
C GLN A 40 10.62 -3.55 27.01
N LYS A 41 9.91 -4.64 26.72
CA LYS A 41 9.80 -5.23 25.39
C LYS A 41 8.35 -5.40 25.02
N ALA A 42 8.04 -5.16 23.76
CA ALA A 42 6.74 -5.48 23.19
C ALA A 42 6.93 -6.25 21.88
N LEU A 43 6.11 -7.27 21.69
CA LEU A 43 6.03 -8.06 20.46
C LEU A 43 4.60 -8.01 19.95
N HIS A 44 4.43 -7.63 18.69
CA HIS A 44 3.16 -7.66 18.00
C HIS A 44 3.28 -8.64 16.84
N ALA A 45 2.28 -9.48 16.65
CA ALA A 45 2.15 -10.28 15.44
C ALA A 45 0.72 -10.15 14.91
N LYS A 46 0.60 -10.11 13.59
CA LYS A 46 -0.65 -9.95 12.90
C LYS A 46 -0.67 -10.81 11.65
N TYR A 47 -1.76 -11.52 11.44
CA TYR A 47 -2.08 -12.22 10.21
C TYR A 47 -3.26 -11.55 9.55
N GLN A 48 -3.20 -11.36 8.23
CA GLN A 48 -4.31 -10.82 7.45
C GLN A 48 -4.53 -11.69 6.20
N ASP A 49 -5.78 -12.05 5.94
CA ASP A 49 -6.25 -12.71 4.73
C ASP A 49 -7.19 -11.75 3.98
N TRP A 50 -6.71 -11.22 2.87
CA TRP A 50 -7.50 -10.48 1.89
C TRP A 50 -7.95 -11.45 0.81
N ASN A 51 -9.25 -11.56 0.58
CA ASN A 51 -9.81 -12.49 -0.40
C ASN A 51 -10.84 -11.75 -1.27
N GLU A 52 -10.50 -11.53 -2.53
CA GLU A 52 -11.42 -10.94 -3.50
C GLU A 52 -12.48 -11.95 -3.91
N ASP A 53 -13.69 -11.46 -4.17
CA ASP A 53 -14.79 -12.27 -4.69
C ASP A 53 -14.40 -12.84 -6.08
N ASP A 54 -15.13 -13.87 -6.51
CA ASP A 54 -14.98 -14.51 -7.83
C ASP A 54 -13.59 -15.13 -8.08
N GLY A 55 -12.86 -15.48 -7.00
CA GLY A 55 -11.57 -16.17 -7.09
C GLY A 55 -10.43 -15.32 -7.68
N ARG A 56 -10.57 -14.01 -7.63
CA ARG A 56 -9.56 -13.06 -8.13
C ARG A 56 -8.31 -13.05 -7.25
N ILE A 57 -7.90 -11.90 -6.76
CA ILE A 57 -6.69 -11.76 -5.93
C ILE A 57 -6.94 -12.25 -4.52
N LYS A 58 -5.99 -13.02 -4.01
CA LYS A 58 -5.87 -13.40 -2.61
C LYS A 58 -4.51 -12.98 -2.08
N VAL A 59 -4.49 -12.25 -0.97
CA VAL A 59 -3.26 -11.82 -0.30
C VAL A 59 -3.26 -12.32 1.13
N ARG A 60 -2.20 -13.02 1.52
CA ARG A 60 -1.96 -13.46 2.90
C ARG A 60 -0.73 -12.76 3.42
N SER A 61 -0.91 -12.00 4.48
CA SER A 61 0.14 -11.16 5.04
C SER A 61 0.42 -11.53 6.48
N TRP A 62 1.70 -11.67 6.81
CA TRP A 62 2.21 -11.79 8.16
C TRP A 62 2.99 -10.54 8.51
N TYR A 63 2.69 -9.96 9.65
CA TYR A 63 3.37 -8.79 10.19
C TYR A 63 3.92 -9.12 11.58
N PHE A 64 5.17 -8.76 11.81
CA PHE A 64 5.81 -8.85 13.12
C PHE A 64 6.43 -7.49 13.42
N LEU A 65 6.15 -6.95 14.58
CA LEU A 65 6.74 -5.74 15.10
C LEU A 65 7.33 -6.05 16.47
N SER A 66 8.55 -5.61 16.71
CA SER A 66 9.16 -5.65 18.04
C SER A 66 9.62 -4.27 18.44
N GLU A 67 9.32 -3.91 19.67
CA GLU A 67 9.75 -2.68 20.31
C GLU A 67 10.69 -3.02 21.48
N LEU A 68 11.79 -2.27 21.57
CA LEU A 68 12.81 -2.45 22.57
C LEU A 68 13.23 -1.09 23.13
N LYS A 69 12.93 -0.83 24.40
CA LYS A 69 13.45 0.35 25.09
C LYS A 69 14.91 0.12 25.50
N LEU A 70 15.78 1.01 25.09
CA LEU A 70 17.20 1.01 25.40
C LEU A 70 17.51 2.01 26.53
N ALA A 71 18.75 2.02 27.02
CA ALA A 71 19.19 3.02 27.98
C ALA A 71 19.23 4.44 27.37
N GLY A 72 19.06 5.48 28.19
CA GLY A 72 19.21 6.88 27.78
C GLY A 72 18.09 7.39 26.87
N ASN A 73 16.85 6.93 27.07
CA ASN A 73 15.68 7.34 26.30
C ASN A 73 15.73 6.96 24.80
N TRP A 74 16.55 5.98 24.46
CA TRP A 74 16.57 5.37 23.14
C TRP A 74 15.60 4.19 23.07
N SER A 75 14.99 4.01 21.92
CA SER A 75 14.22 2.82 21.59
C SER A 75 14.55 2.33 20.18
N LEU A 76 14.44 1.03 19.99
CA LEU A 76 14.61 0.37 18.70
C LEU A 76 13.32 -0.34 18.35
N GLU A 77 12.77 -0.01 17.19
CA GLU A 77 11.66 -0.75 16.59
C GLU A 77 12.16 -1.54 15.40
N SER A 78 11.65 -2.75 15.22
CA SER A 78 11.90 -3.53 14.02
C SER A 78 10.59 -4.14 13.51
N GLY A 79 10.34 -3.98 12.23
CA GLY A 79 9.19 -4.52 11.52
C GLY A 79 9.63 -5.57 10.51
N VAL A 80 8.84 -6.66 10.38
CA VAL A 80 9.00 -7.66 9.31
C VAL A 80 7.62 -7.92 8.72
N MET A 81 7.54 -7.97 7.39
CA MET A 81 6.33 -8.29 6.67
C MET A 81 6.62 -9.35 5.61
N ILE A 82 5.73 -10.32 5.51
CA ILE A 82 5.76 -11.35 4.46
C ILE A 82 4.36 -11.39 3.85
N ASP A 83 4.26 -11.03 2.58
CA ASP A 83 3.03 -11.12 1.81
C ASP A 83 3.15 -12.22 0.77
N SER A 84 2.11 -13.03 0.64
CA SER A 84 1.93 -13.95 -0.47
C SER A 84 0.70 -13.53 -1.26
N VAL A 85 0.90 -13.14 -2.50
CA VAL A 85 -0.14 -12.72 -3.44
C VAL A 85 -0.38 -13.85 -4.42
N SER A 86 -1.63 -14.22 -4.64
CA SER A 86 -2.03 -15.21 -5.64
C SER A 86 -3.35 -14.82 -6.28
N GLY A 87 -3.59 -15.28 -7.51
CA GLY A 87 -4.83 -15.01 -8.24
C GLY A 87 -4.57 -14.23 -9.52
N ALA A 88 -5.56 -13.47 -9.98
CA ALA A 88 -5.50 -12.79 -11.26
C ALA A 88 -6.08 -11.38 -11.21
N THR A 89 -5.43 -10.42 -11.88
CA THR A 89 -5.82 -9.01 -11.95
C THR A 89 -5.98 -8.54 -13.38
N PRO A 90 -6.93 -7.62 -13.68
CA PRO A 90 -7.04 -7.03 -15.01
C PRO A 90 -5.78 -6.27 -15.40
N TYR A 91 -5.26 -6.48 -16.61
CA TYR A 91 -4.13 -5.74 -17.12
C TYR A 91 -4.47 -4.60 -18.08
N GLY A 92 -5.74 -4.27 -18.22
CA GLY A 92 -6.17 -3.05 -18.90
C GLY A 92 -6.67 -3.22 -20.33
N LYS A 93 -6.95 -4.45 -20.79
CA LYS A 93 -7.67 -4.64 -22.04
C LYS A 93 -9.16 -4.31 -21.85
N PRO A 94 -9.84 -3.63 -22.80
CA PRO A 94 -11.30 -3.53 -22.78
C PRO A 94 -11.91 -4.94 -22.90
N PRO A 95 -13.00 -5.25 -22.14
CA PRO A 95 -13.64 -6.54 -22.23
C PRO A 95 -14.22 -6.75 -23.63
N GLU A 96 -13.82 -7.81 -24.30
CA GLU A 96 -14.65 -8.38 -25.34
C GLU A 96 -15.90 -8.97 -24.68
N ILE A 97 -16.95 -9.18 -25.44
CA ILE A 97 -18.22 -9.72 -24.95
C ILE A 97 -17.99 -11.16 -24.46
N GLY A 98 -17.72 -11.35 -23.15
CA GLY A 98 -17.47 -12.63 -22.51
C GLY A 98 -17.00 -12.48 -21.06
N PRO A 99 -17.25 -13.47 -20.17
CA PRO A 99 -17.03 -13.29 -18.72
C PRO A 99 -15.61 -13.55 -18.24
N ASP A 100 -14.68 -14.07 -19.05
CA ASP A 100 -13.40 -14.64 -18.56
C ASP A 100 -12.17 -13.80 -18.93
N ASP A 101 -12.26 -12.50 -18.93
CA ASP A 101 -11.48 -11.70 -19.80
C ASP A 101 -10.30 -11.04 -19.12
N TRP A 102 -9.12 -11.38 -19.61
CA TRP A 102 -7.95 -10.53 -19.57
C TRP A 102 -7.39 -10.28 -18.16
N LEU A 103 -7.30 -11.36 -17.41
CA LEU A 103 -6.62 -11.40 -16.13
C LEU A 103 -5.19 -11.91 -16.32
N VAL A 104 -4.21 -11.20 -15.76
CA VAL A 104 -2.85 -11.71 -15.58
C VAL A 104 -2.82 -12.51 -14.30
N GLU A 105 -2.40 -13.76 -14.38
CA GLU A 105 -2.16 -14.59 -13.21
C GLU A 105 -0.91 -14.09 -12.48
N ILE A 106 -1.05 -13.85 -11.18
CA ILE A 106 0.01 -13.37 -10.29
C ILE A 106 0.22 -14.42 -9.20
N GLU A 107 1.46 -14.83 -9.02
CA GLU A 107 1.91 -15.62 -7.87
C GLU A 107 3.25 -15.04 -7.40
N GLU A 108 3.19 -14.22 -6.34
CA GLU A 108 4.32 -13.45 -5.85
C GLU A 108 4.44 -13.52 -4.35
N GLU A 109 5.66 -13.46 -3.84
CA GLU A 109 5.96 -13.33 -2.43
C GLU A 109 6.83 -12.08 -2.21
N ARG A 110 6.33 -11.17 -1.38
CA ARG A 110 7.06 -9.99 -0.92
C ARG A 110 7.58 -10.21 0.49
N ARG A 111 8.83 -9.82 0.71
CA ARG A 111 9.47 -9.78 2.04
C ARG A 111 9.99 -8.38 2.29
N ALA A 112 9.55 -7.79 3.37
CA ALA A 112 10.00 -6.46 3.76
C ALA A 112 10.44 -6.44 5.23
N GLY A 113 11.36 -5.54 5.53
CA GLY A 113 11.81 -5.31 6.90
C GLY A 113 12.20 -3.86 7.09
N THR A 114 11.93 -3.32 8.29
CA THR A 114 12.31 -1.99 8.73
C THR A 114 13.01 -2.04 10.08
N ILE A 115 13.91 -1.11 10.30
CA ILE A 115 14.54 -0.85 11.60
C ILE A 115 14.48 0.66 11.83
N GLU A 116 13.91 1.07 12.95
CA GLU A 116 13.81 2.46 13.37
C GLU A 116 14.46 2.66 14.73
N LEU A 117 15.37 3.63 14.82
CA LEU A 117 16.00 4.10 16.05
C LEU A 117 15.37 5.41 16.46
N LYS A 118 14.81 5.47 17.67
CA LYS A 118 14.17 6.65 18.25
C LYS A 118 14.94 7.14 19.48
N HIS A 119 14.95 8.44 19.68
CA HIS A 119 15.42 9.09 20.89
C HIS A 119 14.36 10.07 21.39
N GLU A 120 13.92 9.87 22.62
CA GLU A 120 12.96 10.75 23.30
C GLU A 120 13.71 11.76 24.18
N GLY A 121 13.80 13.00 23.71
CA GLY A 121 14.39 14.09 24.48
C GLY A 121 13.34 14.88 25.26
N THR A 122 13.80 15.82 26.10
CA THR A 122 12.88 16.70 26.85
C THR A 122 12.14 17.69 25.97
N LEU A 123 12.79 18.21 24.95
CA LEU A 123 12.26 19.23 24.04
C LEU A 123 12.10 18.70 22.60
N PHE A 124 13.00 17.82 22.18
CA PHE A 124 13.02 17.28 20.83
C PHE A 124 13.11 15.76 20.87
N ASP A 125 12.29 15.10 20.04
CA ASP A 125 12.41 13.70 19.71
C ASP A 125 13.00 13.54 18.31
N TYR A 126 13.77 12.47 18.10
CA TYR A 126 14.40 12.16 16.82
C TYR A 126 14.06 10.73 16.42
N SER A 127 13.83 10.49 15.14
CA SER A 127 13.77 9.14 14.62
C SER A 127 14.59 9.01 13.32
N PHE A 128 15.15 7.82 13.15
CA PHE A 128 15.83 7.41 11.92
C PHE A 128 15.41 5.99 11.56
N GLU A 129 14.85 5.81 10.36
CA GLU A 129 14.39 4.53 9.86
C GLU A 129 15.12 4.13 8.58
N VAL A 130 15.43 2.85 8.45
CA VAL A 130 15.85 2.20 7.22
C VAL A 130 14.93 1.02 6.92
N GLY A 131 14.60 0.84 5.65
CA GLY A 131 13.74 -0.24 5.18
C GLY A 131 14.27 -0.91 3.92
N LEU A 132 13.92 -2.18 3.76
CA LEU A 132 14.19 -2.98 2.58
C LEU A 132 12.96 -3.80 2.25
N SER A 133 12.47 -3.74 1.01
CA SER A 133 11.43 -4.61 0.47
C SER A 133 11.94 -5.30 -0.78
N LYS A 134 11.60 -6.58 -0.92
CA LYS A 134 11.99 -7.38 -2.08
C LYS A 134 10.85 -8.26 -2.55
N GLU A 135 10.57 -8.17 -3.84
CA GLU A 135 9.71 -9.03 -4.64
C GLU A 135 10.55 -9.65 -5.77
N PRO A 136 10.05 -10.60 -6.54
CA PRO A 136 10.79 -11.17 -7.66
C PRO A 136 11.24 -10.14 -8.70
N ASP A 137 10.41 -9.13 -8.96
CA ASP A 137 10.54 -8.11 -10.00
C ASP A 137 10.65 -6.68 -9.44
N TYR A 138 10.69 -6.51 -8.10
CA TYR A 138 10.74 -5.20 -7.46
C TYR A 138 11.62 -5.22 -6.22
N VAL A 139 12.53 -4.25 -6.13
CA VAL A 139 13.36 -4.02 -4.94
C VAL A 139 13.21 -2.57 -4.50
N SER A 140 12.96 -2.33 -3.22
CA SER A 140 12.84 -1.00 -2.64
C SER A 140 13.74 -0.85 -1.41
N LYS A 141 14.50 0.23 -1.36
CA LYS A 141 15.27 0.69 -0.20
C LYS A 141 14.67 2.00 0.28
N SER A 142 14.43 2.13 1.57
CA SER A 142 13.86 3.35 2.14
C SER A 142 14.69 3.88 3.30
N TYR A 143 14.72 5.20 3.41
CA TYR A 143 15.39 5.94 4.47
C TYR A 143 14.45 7.04 4.94
N ALA A 144 14.28 7.19 6.25
CA ALA A 144 13.50 8.31 6.80
C ALA A 144 14.20 8.90 8.02
N PHE A 145 14.00 10.20 8.19
CA PHE A 145 14.46 10.94 9.36
C PHE A 145 13.37 11.91 9.78
N SER A 146 13.11 12.02 11.08
CA SER A 146 12.19 13.01 11.62
C SER A 146 12.69 13.65 12.89
N VAL A 147 12.23 14.87 13.13
CA VAL A 147 12.41 15.64 14.37
C VAL A 147 11.05 16.13 14.81
N SER A 148 10.70 15.89 16.07
CA SER A 148 9.49 16.40 16.70
C SER A 148 9.85 17.35 17.84
N GLN A 149 9.23 18.52 17.89
CA GLN A 149 9.38 19.49 18.98
C GLN A 149 8.15 19.45 19.87
N LYS A 150 8.37 19.28 21.17
CA LYS A 150 7.34 19.34 22.21
C LYS A 150 7.20 20.77 22.71
N ILE A 151 5.99 21.29 22.72
CA ILE A 151 5.66 22.67 23.08
C ILE A 151 4.47 22.65 24.04
N ALA A 152 4.29 23.73 24.82
CA ALA A 152 3.17 23.94 25.71
C ALA A 152 2.91 22.74 26.65
N GLU A 153 3.93 22.37 27.42
CA GLU A 153 3.89 21.21 28.36
C GLU A 153 3.47 19.90 27.67
N GLU A 154 4.03 19.67 26.47
CA GLU A 154 3.79 18.49 25.62
C GLU A 154 2.36 18.36 25.05
N THR A 155 1.50 19.38 25.24
CA THR A 155 0.16 19.37 24.65
C THR A 155 0.15 19.71 23.16
N LEU A 156 1.26 20.21 22.62
CA LEU A 156 1.49 20.50 21.21
C LEU A 156 2.80 19.88 20.76
N VAL A 157 2.75 19.08 19.69
CA VAL A 157 3.94 18.52 19.04
C VAL A 157 3.95 18.94 17.58
N LEU A 158 5.07 19.49 17.14
CA LEU A 158 5.34 19.83 15.74
C LEU A 158 6.41 18.87 15.22
N THR A 159 6.16 18.24 14.07
CA THR A 159 7.08 17.28 13.45
C THR A 159 7.49 17.77 12.07
N GLY A 160 8.77 17.67 11.77
CA GLY A 160 9.34 17.80 10.43
C GLY A 160 10.09 16.55 10.07
N GLY A 161 9.87 16.01 8.86
CA GLY A 161 10.53 14.78 8.42
C GLY A 161 10.85 14.80 6.94
N PHE A 162 11.79 13.95 6.57
CA PHE A 162 12.19 13.67 5.20
C PHE A 162 12.27 12.16 4.99
N SER A 163 11.77 11.66 3.87
CA SER A 163 11.98 10.28 3.45
C SER A 163 12.46 10.21 2.00
N TYR A 164 13.17 9.13 1.71
CA TYR A 164 13.67 8.83 0.37
C TYR A 164 13.53 7.33 0.11
N LYS A 165 12.92 6.99 -1.03
CA LYS A 165 12.85 5.61 -1.53
C LYS A 165 13.65 5.51 -2.82
N ASP A 166 14.43 4.44 -2.91
CA ASP A 166 15.23 4.04 -4.05
C ASP A 166 14.73 2.66 -4.50
N ASP A 167 14.07 2.63 -5.64
CA ASP A 167 13.32 1.49 -6.14
C ASP A 167 13.89 1.03 -7.48
N GLU A 168 13.99 -0.29 -7.68
CA GLU A 168 14.33 -0.94 -8.96
C GLU A 168 13.14 -1.82 -9.39
N VAL A 169 12.69 -1.67 -10.63
CA VAL A 169 11.55 -2.39 -11.23
C VAL A 169 12.02 -3.20 -12.42
N ASP A 170 11.80 -4.52 -12.42
CA ASP A 170 12.03 -5.36 -13.61
C ASP A 170 10.84 -5.22 -14.56
N THR A 171 11.10 -4.73 -15.74
CA THR A 171 10.10 -4.56 -16.81
C THR A 171 10.01 -5.77 -17.74
N SER A 172 10.80 -6.82 -17.49
CA SER A 172 10.83 -8.06 -18.30
C SER A 172 9.74 -9.05 -17.91
N VAL A 173 8.74 -8.61 -17.14
CA VAL A 173 7.57 -9.41 -16.76
C VAL A 173 6.66 -9.66 -17.97
N PRO A 174 5.79 -10.70 -17.94
CA PRO A 174 4.85 -10.97 -19.02
C PRO A 174 3.95 -9.77 -19.34
N GLY A 175 4.00 -9.30 -20.57
CA GLY A 175 3.26 -8.11 -21.03
C GLY A 175 3.93 -6.77 -20.74
N GLY A 176 5.05 -6.77 -20.05
CA GLY A 176 5.86 -5.59 -19.80
C GLY A 176 6.68 -5.14 -21.02
N PRO A 177 7.29 -3.95 -20.96
CA PRO A 177 8.02 -3.39 -22.09
C PRO A 177 9.36 -4.09 -22.41
N GLY A 178 9.86 -4.97 -21.53
CA GLY A 178 11.09 -5.73 -21.76
C GLY A 178 12.37 -4.89 -21.78
N LEU A 179 12.40 -3.79 -21.03
CA LEU A 179 13.54 -2.85 -20.99
C LEU A 179 14.55 -3.20 -19.87
N GLY A 180 14.38 -4.35 -19.18
CA GLY A 180 15.19 -4.74 -18.04
C GLY A 180 14.83 -3.98 -16.78
N PHE A 181 15.79 -3.83 -15.86
CA PHE A 181 15.59 -3.09 -14.60
C PHE A 181 15.63 -1.58 -14.85
N LEU A 182 14.60 -0.89 -14.39
CA LEU A 182 14.49 0.57 -14.43
C LEU A 182 14.39 1.14 -13.02
N GLU A 183 15.00 2.29 -12.82
CA GLU A 183 15.05 2.97 -11.52
C GLU A 183 13.85 3.91 -11.33
N LYS A 184 13.48 4.06 -10.07
CA LYS A 184 12.50 5.03 -9.61
C LYS A 184 12.93 5.53 -8.24
N ASP A 185 12.91 6.83 -8.04
CA ASP A 185 13.16 7.43 -6.74
C ASP A 185 11.99 8.30 -6.27
N THR A 186 11.80 8.37 -4.93
CA THR A 186 10.70 9.12 -4.34
C THR A 186 11.19 9.87 -3.10
N PRO A 187 11.65 11.12 -3.24
CA PRO A 187 11.85 12.03 -2.10
C PRO A 187 10.50 12.54 -1.59
N GLU A 188 10.34 12.61 -0.26
CA GLU A 188 9.15 13.14 0.41
C GLU A 188 9.53 14.02 1.60
N ILE A 189 8.76 15.06 1.82
CA ILE A 189 8.82 15.91 3.02
C ILE A 189 7.50 15.76 3.77
N VAL A 190 7.58 15.63 5.08
CA VAL A 190 6.42 15.49 5.98
C VAL A 190 6.46 16.62 7.01
N LEU A 191 5.31 17.26 7.22
CA LEU A 191 5.07 18.20 8.31
C LEU A 191 3.89 17.69 9.13
N GLY A 192 4.09 17.53 10.43
CA GLY A 192 3.10 17.03 11.36
C GLY A 192 2.76 18.05 12.44
N PHE A 193 1.51 18.08 12.83
CA PHE A 193 0.96 18.83 13.94
C PHE A 193 0.10 17.90 14.79
N TYR A 194 0.37 17.81 16.08
CA TYR A 194 -0.44 17.08 17.03
C TYR A 194 -0.80 17.99 18.21
N ARG A 195 -2.06 18.00 18.62
CA ARG A 195 -2.55 18.81 19.72
C ARG A 195 -3.48 18.04 20.63
N ILE A 196 -3.25 18.10 21.94
CA ILE A 196 -4.22 17.75 22.97
C ILE A 196 -5.07 19.00 23.21
N LEU A 197 -6.36 18.94 22.85
CA LEU A 197 -7.28 20.07 22.98
C LEU A 197 -7.85 20.16 24.41
N ASP A 198 -8.20 19.02 24.97
CA ASP A 198 -8.66 18.81 26.34
C ASP A 198 -8.35 17.37 26.80
N ASP A 199 -8.71 17.00 28.02
CA ASP A 199 -8.48 15.68 28.64
C ASP A 199 -9.09 14.49 27.86
N ARG A 200 -9.96 14.76 26.88
CA ARG A 200 -10.71 13.75 26.11
C ARG A 200 -10.56 13.89 24.60
N THR A 201 -9.94 14.96 24.13
CA THR A 201 -9.92 15.31 22.70
C THR A 201 -8.51 15.55 22.20
N THR A 202 -8.14 14.85 21.14
CA THR A 202 -6.88 15.09 20.41
C THR A 202 -7.16 15.36 18.94
N LEU A 203 -6.25 16.12 18.32
CA LEU A 203 -6.27 16.47 16.90
C LEU A 203 -4.88 16.29 16.33
N SER A 204 -4.77 15.68 15.13
CA SER A 204 -3.54 15.66 14.34
C SER A 204 -3.79 16.11 12.91
N LEU A 205 -2.79 16.73 12.33
CA LEU A 205 -2.74 17.14 10.93
C LEU A 205 -1.34 16.80 10.39
N ASP A 206 -1.30 16.01 9.32
CA ASP A 206 -0.07 15.69 8.61
C ASP A 206 -0.17 16.14 7.16
N VAL A 207 0.89 16.76 6.66
CA VAL A 207 1.03 17.20 5.28
C VAL A 207 2.26 16.52 4.70
N THR A 208 2.09 15.77 3.63
CA THR A 208 3.18 15.10 2.91
C THR A 208 3.24 15.65 1.49
N TYR A 209 4.42 16.10 1.07
CA TYR A 209 4.71 16.47 -0.30
C TYR A 209 5.79 15.54 -0.85
N GLY A 210 5.51 14.92 -2.00
CA GLY A 210 6.38 13.95 -2.65
C GLY A 210 6.65 14.27 -4.11
N ARG A 211 7.82 13.86 -4.61
CA ARG A 211 8.22 14.03 -6.02
C ARG A 211 8.78 12.72 -6.61
N PRO A 212 7.93 11.69 -6.78
CA PRO A 212 8.37 10.46 -7.46
C PRO A 212 8.82 10.75 -8.90
N ARG A 213 9.93 10.12 -9.30
CA ARG A 213 10.51 10.25 -10.64
C ARG A 213 11.20 8.96 -11.07
N GLY A 214 11.41 8.80 -12.38
CA GLY A 214 11.93 7.58 -13.00
C GLY A 214 10.82 6.75 -13.63
N TYR A 215 10.91 5.43 -13.57
CA TYR A 215 9.89 4.54 -14.13
C TYR A 215 8.67 4.44 -13.21
N LEU A 216 7.61 5.20 -13.49
CA LEU A 216 6.39 5.26 -12.68
C LEU A 216 5.24 4.40 -13.25
N SER A 217 5.44 3.71 -14.37
CA SER A 217 4.49 2.77 -14.94
C SER A 217 4.47 1.45 -14.16
N ASP A 218 3.32 0.76 -14.22
CA ASP A 218 3.18 -0.61 -13.73
C ASP A 218 3.48 -1.57 -14.90
N PRO A 219 4.53 -2.41 -14.84
CA PRO A 219 4.91 -3.23 -15.97
C PRO A 219 3.88 -4.30 -16.34
N TYR A 220 2.92 -4.60 -15.45
CA TYR A 220 1.81 -5.52 -15.71
C TYR A 220 0.62 -4.85 -16.39
N LYS A 221 0.64 -3.53 -16.62
CA LYS A 221 -0.50 -2.81 -17.20
C LYS A 221 -0.29 -2.51 -18.67
N GLN A 222 -1.33 -2.83 -19.44
CA GLN A 222 -1.35 -2.65 -20.88
C GLN A 222 -2.60 -1.90 -21.30
N ILE A 223 -2.56 -1.33 -22.51
CA ILE A 223 -3.69 -0.64 -23.14
C ILE A 223 -3.84 -1.14 -24.58
N GLY A 224 -5.09 -1.30 -25.02
CA GLY A 224 -5.41 -1.76 -26.37
C GLY A 224 -5.43 -0.64 -27.41
N LEU A 225 -5.01 -0.97 -28.63
CA LEU A 225 -5.19 -0.17 -29.84
C LEU A 225 -5.72 -1.09 -30.95
N GLY A 226 -6.93 -0.79 -31.43
CA GLY A 226 -7.53 -1.47 -32.57
C GLY A 226 -6.94 -0.97 -33.88
N GLU A 227 -6.64 -1.88 -34.78
CA GLU A 227 -6.22 -1.57 -36.15
C GLU A 227 -7.07 -2.37 -37.14
N ILE A 228 -7.63 -1.68 -38.14
CA ILE A 228 -8.38 -2.31 -39.22
C ILE A 228 -7.41 -2.63 -40.35
N LEU A 229 -7.07 -3.91 -40.49
CA LEU A 229 -6.28 -4.36 -41.64
C LEU A 229 -7.16 -4.50 -42.89
N PHE A 230 -6.66 -4.11 -44.05
CA PHE A 230 -7.33 -4.17 -45.32
C PHE A 230 -8.69 -3.40 -45.35
N ALA A 231 -8.72 -2.23 -44.69
CA ALA A 231 -9.90 -1.38 -44.64
C ALA A 231 -10.51 -1.17 -46.04
N GLY A 232 -11.82 -1.44 -46.14
CA GLY A 232 -12.57 -1.31 -47.41
C GLY A 232 -12.53 -2.53 -48.34
N ASP A 233 -11.84 -3.64 -47.95
CA ASP A 233 -11.93 -4.92 -48.66
C ASP A 233 -12.90 -5.86 -47.92
N PRO A 234 -14.16 -6.06 -48.45
CA PRO A 234 -15.16 -6.82 -47.73
C PRO A 234 -14.81 -8.29 -47.45
N LEU A 235 -13.77 -8.82 -48.10
CA LEU A 235 -13.33 -10.21 -47.96
C LEU A 235 -12.10 -10.37 -47.02
N ARG A 236 -11.37 -9.29 -46.78
CA ARG A 236 -10.10 -9.32 -46.06
C ARG A 236 -10.07 -8.37 -44.84
N GLU A 237 -11.02 -7.46 -44.76
CA GLU A 237 -11.08 -6.53 -43.62
C GLU A 237 -11.14 -7.30 -42.30
N LYS A 238 -10.20 -7.00 -41.43
CA LYS A 238 -10.08 -7.64 -40.14
C LYS A 238 -9.62 -6.63 -39.11
N GLU A 239 -10.38 -6.51 -38.04
CA GLU A 239 -9.95 -5.78 -36.84
C GLU A 239 -8.97 -6.61 -36.05
N ILE A 240 -7.82 -6.05 -35.70
CA ILE A 240 -6.81 -6.64 -34.83
C ILE A 240 -6.61 -5.68 -33.67
N LEU A 241 -6.62 -6.23 -32.46
CA LEU A 241 -6.31 -5.50 -31.25
C LEU A 241 -4.85 -5.74 -30.85
N TYR A 242 -4.05 -4.69 -30.83
CA TYR A 242 -2.69 -4.72 -30.31
C TYR A 242 -2.67 -4.25 -28.86
N MET A 243 -1.88 -4.92 -28.02
CA MET A 243 -1.67 -4.56 -26.63
C MET A 243 -0.33 -3.89 -26.46
N HIS A 244 -0.30 -2.73 -25.84
CA HIS A 244 0.88 -1.92 -25.60
C HIS A 244 1.06 -1.73 -24.08
N PRO A 245 2.30 -1.80 -23.55
CA PRO A 245 2.58 -1.40 -22.19
C PRO A 245 2.13 0.03 -21.94
N GLU A 246 1.65 0.34 -20.75
CA GLU A 246 1.28 1.70 -20.39
C GLU A 246 2.51 2.63 -20.37
N ASN A 247 2.27 3.93 -20.51
CA ASN A 247 3.30 4.96 -20.44
C ASN A 247 2.84 6.10 -19.53
N ARG A 248 3.10 5.97 -18.21
CA ARG A 248 2.79 7.03 -17.23
C ARG A 248 3.88 8.09 -17.25
N PRO A 249 3.58 9.34 -16.81
CA PRO A 249 4.61 10.36 -16.66
C PRO A 249 5.78 9.88 -15.78
N ASN A 250 7.02 10.15 -16.20
CA ASN A 250 8.23 9.81 -15.44
C ASN A 250 8.53 10.78 -14.28
N LYS A 251 7.68 11.78 -14.05
CA LYS A 251 7.74 12.72 -12.93
C LYS A 251 6.32 13.06 -12.49
N ARG A 252 6.12 13.08 -11.17
CA ARG A 252 4.86 13.52 -10.56
C ARG A 252 5.17 14.36 -9.33
N GLU A 253 4.31 15.31 -9.03
CA GLU A 253 4.28 16.00 -7.75
C GLU A 253 3.02 15.59 -7.03
N THR A 254 3.14 15.21 -5.76
CA THR A 254 2.04 14.68 -4.97
C THR A 254 1.91 15.46 -3.68
N LEU A 255 0.67 15.74 -3.27
CA LEU A 255 0.35 16.33 -1.98
C LEU A 255 -0.70 15.46 -1.28
N ALA A 256 -0.43 15.10 -0.03
CA ALA A 256 -1.40 14.47 0.86
C ALA A 256 -1.56 15.30 2.13
N ILE A 257 -2.82 15.51 2.52
CA ILE A 257 -3.17 16.17 3.79
C ILE A 257 -4.03 15.17 4.57
N PHE A 258 -3.62 14.82 5.78
CA PHE A 258 -4.33 13.90 6.65
C PHE A 258 -4.70 14.59 7.96
N LEU A 259 -5.99 14.64 8.25
CA LEU A 259 -6.56 15.18 9.48
C LEU A 259 -7.20 14.05 10.27
N GLN A 260 -6.90 13.95 11.56
CA GLN A 260 -7.51 12.98 12.46
C GLN A 260 -7.91 13.66 13.77
N GLY A 261 -9.14 13.41 14.21
CA GLY A 261 -9.63 13.80 15.52
C GLY A 261 -10.08 12.58 16.31
N ARG A 262 -9.77 12.57 17.61
CA ARG A 262 -10.25 11.54 18.55
C ARG A 262 -10.91 12.22 19.72
N ARG A 263 -12.11 11.74 20.11
CA ARG A 263 -12.81 12.18 21.30
C ARG A 263 -13.35 11.02 22.11
N TYR A 264 -13.01 11.00 23.39
CA TYR A 264 -13.55 10.03 24.35
C TYR A 264 -14.92 10.49 24.87
N LEU A 265 -15.89 9.59 24.87
CA LEU A 265 -17.26 9.78 25.34
C LEU A 265 -17.46 8.97 26.62
N GLU A 266 -17.34 9.62 27.77
CA GLU A 266 -17.32 8.99 29.07
C GLU A 266 -18.60 8.20 29.37
N THR A 267 -19.75 8.81 29.10
CA THR A 267 -21.08 8.19 29.33
C THR A 267 -21.28 6.89 28.56
N TRP A 268 -20.59 6.74 27.42
CA TRP A 268 -20.72 5.58 26.54
C TRP A 268 -19.54 4.62 26.66
N GLU A 269 -18.54 4.97 27.46
CA GLU A 269 -17.24 4.25 27.51
C GLU A 269 -16.69 3.94 26.10
N ALA A 270 -16.76 4.92 25.23
CA ALA A 270 -16.41 4.79 23.83
C ALA A 270 -15.55 5.96 23.36
N SER A 271 -14.72 5.77 22.36
CA SER A 271 -14.08 6.85 21.61
C SER A 271 -14.72 6.97 20.23
N ILE A 272 -14.78 8.17 19.69
CA ILE A 272 -15.01 8.40 18.27
C ILE A 272 -13.69 8.86 17.68
N GLU A 273 -13.18 8.12 16.71
CA GLU A 273 -12.03 8.50 15.90
C GLU A 273 -12.52 8.80 14.49
N SER A 274 -12.35 10.04 14.04
CA SER A 274 -12.70 10.47 12.70
C SER A 274 -11.45 10.90 11.95
N SER A 275 -11.35 10.55 10.69
CA SER A 275 -10.22 10.94 9.86
C SER A 275 -10.68 11.40 8.48
N TYR A 276 -9.93 12.35 7.92
CA TYR A 276 -10.09 12.80 6.55
C TYR A 276 -8.72 12.88 5.88
N ARG A 277 -8.59 12.32 4.67
CA ARG A 277 -7.39 12.44 3.86
C ARG A 277 -7.74 13.02 2.49
N TYR A 278 -7.13 14.13 2.17
CA TYR A 278 -7.07 14.68 0.83
C TYR A 278 -5.77 14.26 0.15
N PHE A 279 -5.84 13.87 -1.11
CA PHE A 279 -4.68 13.57 -1.94
C PHE A 279 -4.87 14.22 -3.30
N CYS A 280 -3.84 14.83 -3.85
CA CYS A 280 -3.81 15.24 -5.24
C CYS A 280 -2.42 15.08 -5.85
N ASP A 281 -2.37 15.00 -7.16
CA ASP A 281 -1.14 15.10 -7.93
C ASP A 281 -1.27 16.15 -9.05
N ASP A 282 -0.15 16.44 -9.70
CA ASP A 282 -0.06 17.36 -10.84
C ASP A 282 -0.59 16.75 -12.16
N ARG A 283 -1.22 15.55 -12.10
CA ARG A 283 -1.76 14.80 -13.22
C ARG A 283 -3.27 14.55 -13.12
N GLY A 284 -3.96 15.38 -12.36
CA GLY A 284 -5.41 15.36 -12.25
C GLY A 284 -5.98 14.32 -11.29
N LEU A 285 -5.17 13.42 -10.72
CA LEU A 285 -5.65 12.46 -9.74
C LEU A 285 -5.94 13.19 -8.41
N VAL A 286 -7.22 13.23 -8.02
CA VAL A 286 -7.67 13.83 -6.75
C VAL A 286 -8.45 12.78 -5.98
N GLY A 287 -8.02 12.48 -4.76
CA GLY A 287 -8.63 11.48 -3.90
C GLY A 287 -9.05 12.05 -2.54
N ASN A 288 -10.22 11.64 -2.07
CA ASN A 288 -10.78 12.01 -0.77
C ASN A 288 -11.10 10.74 0.00
N THR A 289 -10.58 10.62 1.21
CA THR A 289 -10.88 9.50 2.10
C THR A 289 -11.48 10.02 3.39
N PHE A 290 -12.62 9.48 3.79
CA PHE A 290 -13.22 9.69 5.09
C PHE A 290 -13.23 8.36 5.86
N GLY A 291 -12.86 8.38 7.13
CA GLY A 291 -12.86 7.22 8.02
C GLY A 291 -13.48 7.54 9.38
N VAL A 292 -14.17 6.57 9.95
CA VAL A 292 -14.65 6.62 11.32
C VAL A 292 -14.47 5.27 11.99
N ARG A 293 -14.02 5.27 13.25
CA ARG A 293 -13.94 4.10 14.14
C ARG A 293 -14.52 4.47 15.48
N VAL A 294 -15.21 3.52 16.10
CA VAL A 294 -15.86 3.73 17.41
C VAL A 294 -15.50 2.60 18.36
N PRO A 295 -14.24 2.57 18.88
CA PRO A 295 -13.91 1.61 19.94
C PRO A 295 -14.74 1.86 21.17
N LYS A 296 -15.48 0.83 21.60
CA LYS A 296 -16.35 0.82 22.77
C LYS A 296 -15.97 -0.30 23.72
N ARG A 297 -15.73 0.03 24.97
CA ARG A 297 -15.51 -0.95 26.03
C ARG A 297 -16.85 -1.57 26.44
N LEU A 298 -16.97 -2.89 26.33
CA LEU A 298 -18.13 -3.66 26.78
C LEU A 298 -17.94 -4.23 28.17
N SER A 299 -16.69 -4.53 28.52
CA SER A 299 -16.27 -4.97 29.86
C SER A 299 -14.80 -4.62 30.06
N GLU A 300 -14.24 -4.88 31.23
CA GLU A 300 -12.81 -4.69 31.51
C GLU A 300 -11.89 -5.41 30.51
N ARG A 301 -12.38 -6.49 29.88
CA ARG A 301 -11.61 -7.35 28.99
C ARG A 301 -12.02 -7.30 27.52
N ILE A 302 -13.16 -6.71 27.20
CA ILE A 302 -13.72 -6.78 25.84
C ILE A 302 -13.95 -5.38 25.29
N ILE A 303 -13.37 -5.11 24.13
CA ILE A 303 -13.61 -3.90 23.34
C ILE A 303 -14.12 -4.32 21.96
N ILE A 304 -15.19 -3.68 21.50
CA ILE A 304 -15.68 -3.77 20.13
C ILE A 304 -15.39 -2.47 19.39
N GLU A 305 -15.02 -2.56 18.11
CA GLU A 305 -14.70 -1.40 17.30
C GLU A 305 -15.34 -1.53 15.90
N PRO A 306 -16.59 -1.07 15.71
CA PRO A 306 -17.13 -0.87 14.38
C PRO A 306 -16.34 0.23 13.66
N SER A 307 -16.17 0.05 12.35
CA SER A 307 -15.42 0.97 11.49
C SER A 307 -16.11 1.15 10.15
N PHE A 308 -15.95 2.33 9.56
CA PHE A 308 -16.37 2.62 8.21
C PHE A 308 -15.36 3.52 7.53
N ARG A 309 -15.04 3.22 6.26
CA ARG A 309 -14.16 4.04 5.41
C ARG A 309 -14.81 4.24 4.05
N TYR A 310 -14.82 5.48 3.58
CA TYR A 310 -15.25 5.86 2.25
C TYR A 310 -14.11 6.55 1.51
N TYR A 311 -13.86 6.13 0.30
CA TYR A 311 -12.88 6.72 -0.61
C TYR A 311 -13.58 7.14 -1.90
N HIS A 312 -13.24 8.32 -2.43
CA HIS A 312 -13.66 8.81 -3.74
C HIS A 312 -12.46 9.41 -4.46
N GLN A 313 -12.38 9.18 -5.76
CA GLN A 313 -11.26 9.62 -6.59
C GLN A 313 -11.76 10.11 -7.95
N GLU A 314 -11.18 11.22 -8.45
CA GLU A 314 -11.23 11.61 -9.85
C GLU A 314 -10.16 10.87 -10.65
N ALA A 315 -10.36 10.71 -11.95
CA ALA A 315 -9.42 10.02 -12.83
C ALA A 315 -8.15 10.84 -13.07
N ALA A 316 -7.03 10.15 -13.29
CA ALA A 316 -5.82 10.79 -13.81
C ALA A 316 -6.04 11.26 -15.25
N ASP A 317 -5.42 12.37 -15.67
CA ASP A 317 -5.55 12.98 -17.00
C ASP A 317 -5.16 12.02 -18.13
N TYR A 318 -4.21 11.14 -17.87
CA TYR A 318 -3.70 10.13 -18.80
C TYR A 318 -4.46 8.80 -18.73
N TYR A 319 -5.52 8.70 -17.92
CA TYR A 319 -6.36 7.50 -17.89
C TYR A 319 -7.16 7.38 -19.18
N LYS A 320 -7.06 6.24 -19.86
CA LYS A 320 -7.79 5.87 -21.07
C LYS A 320 -8.17 4.39 -20.99
N THR A 321 -9.33 4.02 -21.47
CA THR A 321 -9.75 2.61 -21.57
C THR A 321 -9.19 1.91 -22.82
N SER A 322 -8.91 2.69 -23.88
CA SER A 322 -8.33 2.28 -25.16
C SER A 322 -7.57 3.46 -25.76
N LEU A 323 -6.69 3.21 -26.71
CA LEU A 323 -6.05 4.25 -27.53
C LEU A 323 -6.83 4.56 -28.80
N ASP A 324 -7.90 3.81 -29.09
CA ASP A 324 -8.74 4.05 -30.25
C ASP A 324 -9.31 5.49 -30.22
N ASP A 325 -9.31 6.14 -31.41
CA ASP A 325 -9.80 7.50 -31.59
C ASP A 325 -9.13 8.59 -30.74
N THR A 326 -8.03 8.26 -30.04
CA THR A 326 -7.29 9.25 -29.22
C THR A 326 -6.25 10.03 -29.99
N GLY A 327 -5.83 9.55 -31.16
CA GLY A 327 -4.69 10.09 -31.91
C GLY A 327 -3.33 9.85 -31.25
N ILE A 328 -3.27 9.05 -30.19
CA ILE A 328 -2.04 8.72 -29.47
C ILE A 328 -1.38 7.53 -30.16
N THR A 329 -0.13 7.72 -30.58
CA THR A 329 0.74 6.62 -31.02
C THR A 329 1.46 6.04 -29.81
N PRO A 330 1.39 4.71 -29.59
CA PRO A 330 2.09 4.06 -28.50
C PRO A 330 3.60 4.30 -28.55
N ALA A 331 4.21 4.52 -27.38
CA ALA A 331 5.64 4.71 -27.26
C ALA A 331 6.40 3.42 -27.58
N LEU A 332 7.47 3.51 -28.36
CA LEU A 332 8.37 2.37 -28.63
C LEU A 332 9.12 1.96 -27.35
N GLN A 333 9.47 2.94 -26.51
CA GLN A 333 10.07 2.75 -25.20
C GLN A 333 9.22 3.52 -24.17
N PRO A 334 8.30 2.87 -23.46
CA PRO A 334 7.40 3.50 -22.52
C PRO A 334 8.08 3.79 -21.18
N VAL A 335 8.99 4.75 -21.18
CA VAL A 335 9.76 5.20 -20.00
C VAL A 335 9.23 6.52 -19.43
N GLY A 336 7.99 6.91 -19.78
CA GLY A 336 7.34 8.10 -19.26
C GLY A 336 7.64 9.39 -20.03
N GLU A 337 8.11 9.26 -21.27
CA GLU A 337 8.30 10.37 -22.21
C GLU A 337 7.23 10.36 -23.30
N GLY A 338 7.00 11.51 -23.94
CA GLY A 338 6.01 11.66 -25.00
C GLY A 338 4.57 11.69 -24.51
N SER A 339 3.66 11.01 -25.19
CA SER A 339 2.26 10.92 -24.81
C SER A 339 2.07 9.94 -23.65
N HIS A 340 1.28 10.34 -22.65
CA HIS A 340 1.00 9.52 -21.49
C HIS A 340 -0.37 8.85 -21.60
N TYR A 341 -0.43 7.58 -21.25
CA TYR A 341 -1.64 6.77 -21.28
C TYR A 341 -1.53 5.56 -20.35
N SER A 342 -2.65 5.16 -19.77
CA SER A 342 -2.79 3.96 -18.94
C SER A 342 -4.25 3.53 -18.90
N ALA A 343 -4.51 2.22 -19.00
CA ALA A 343 -5.83 1.64 -18.78
C ALA A 343 -5.96 0.99 -17.40
N ASP A 344 -5.09 1.33 -16.46
CA ASP A 344 -5.19 0.85 -15.10
C ASP A 344 -6.43 1.43 -14.41
N TYR A 345 -7.42 0.58 -14.14
CA TYR A 345 -8.67 0.97 -13.48
C TYR A 345 -8.48 1.65 -12.12
N ARG A 346 -7.33 1.40 -11.46
CA ARG A 346 -6.99 2.00 -10.15
C ARG A 346 -6.78 3.51 -10.20
N ILE A 347 -6.53 4.07 -11.40
CA ILE A 347 -6.42 5.52 -11.63
C ILE A 347 -7.62 6.09 -12.39
N SER A 348 -8.70 5.32 -12.57
CA SER A 348 -9.97 5.78 -13.11
C SER A 348 -10.76 6.60 -12.08
N LYS A 349 -11.88 7.16 -12.51
CA LYS A 349 -12.84 7.76 -11.58
C LYS A 349 -13.61 6.65 -10.84
N LEU A 350 -13.48 6.58 -9.51
CA LEU A 350 -14.05 5.52 -8.71
C LEU A 350 -14.40 5.94 -7.28
N HIS A 351 -15.14 5.08 -6.59
CA HIS A 351 -15.23 5.10 -5.14
C HIS A 351 -15.01 3.70 -4.52
N ALA A 352 -14.62 3.69 -3.26
CA ALA A 352 -14.54 2.45 -2.49
C ALA A 352 -15.10 2.64 -1.07
N LYS A 353 -15.71 1.57 -0.54
CA LYS A 353 -16.29 1.53 0.79
C LYS A 353 -15.72 0.33 1.53
N THR A 354 -15.41 0.52 2.81
CA THR A 354 -15.06 -0.58 3.72
C THR A 354 -15.91 -0.43 4.98
N ALA A 355 -16.55 -1.50 5.40
CA ALA A 355 -17.23 -1.58 6.68
C ALA A 355 -16.66 -2.77 7.46
N GLY A 356 -16.33 -2.57 8.73
CA GLY A 356 -15.66 -3.56 9.54
C GLY A 356 -16.08 -3.58 10.99
N LEU A 357 -15.74 -4.68 11.64
CA LEU A 357 -15.91 -4.88 13.07
C LEU A 357 -14.66 -5.57 13.62
N LYS A 358 -14.03 -4.96 14.64
CA LYS A 358 -12.94 -5.57 15.40
C LYS A 358 -13.39 -5.90 16.82
N LEU A 359 -13.02 -7.07 17.29
CA LEU A 359 -13.14 -7.53 18.66
C LEU A 359 -11.74 -7.60 19.28
N THR A 360 -11.52 -6.93 20.40
CA THR A 360 -10.28 -7.00 21.17
C THR A 360 -10.58 -7.65 22.52
N TYR A 361 -9.76 -8.68 22.86
CA TYR A 361 -9.80 -9.37 24.13
C TYR A 361 -8.51 -9.11 24.91
N ILE A 362 -8.64 -8.51 26.10
CA ILE A 362 -7.55 -8.25 27.03
C ILE A 362 -7.48 -9.47 27.96
N HIS A 363 -6.57 -10.41 27.65
CA HIS A 363 -6.40 -11.61 28.48
C HIS A 363 -5.73 -11.26 29.81
N GLN A 364 -4.65 -10.48 29.75
CA GLN A 364 -3.91 -9.90 30.86
C GLN A 364 -3.44 -8.49 30.43
N GLU A 365 -2.98 -7.67 31.35
CA GLU A 365 -2.48 -6.32 31.03
C GLU A 365 -1.37 -6.33 29.97
N ASN A 366 -0.62 -7.42 29.94
CA ASN A 366 0.51 -7.60 29.00
C ASN A 366 0.18 -8.49 27.79
N LEU A 367 -1.03 -9.04 27.68
CA LEU A 367 -1.43 -9.88 26.52
C LEU A 367 -2.80 -9.48 25.99
N ILE A 368 -2.81 -8.97 24.78
CA ILE A 368 -4.01 -8.52 24.05
C ILE A 368 -4.12 -9.34 22.76
N ILE A 369 -5.33 -9.78 22.46
CA ILE A 369 -5.67 -10.53 21.24
C ILE A 369 -6.78 -9.78 20.50
N ASP A 370 -6.68 -9.65 19.19
CA ASP A 370 -7.71 -9.02 18.38
C ASP A 370 -8.07 -9.86 17.15
N LEU A 371 -9.33 -9.74 16.74
CA LEU A 371 -9.88 -10.34 15.53
C LEU A 371 -10.76 -9.29 14.84
N SER A 372 -10.53 -9.04 13.55
CA SER A 372 -11.40 -8.19 12.74
C SER A 372 -11.89 -8.89 11.49
N PHE A 373 -13.06 -8.46 11.06
CA PHE A 373 -13.64 -8.80 9.77
C PHE A 373 -14.11 -7.52 9.09
N ASP A 374 -13.66 -7.31 7.85
CA ASP A 374 -14.00 -6.15 7.05
C ASP A 374 -14.55 -6.59 5.68
N ARG A 375 -15.53 -5.85 5.19
CA ARG A 375 -16.05 -6.00 3.83
C ARG A 375 -15.68 -4.78 3.01
N TYR A 376 -14.93 -5.02 1.93
CA TYR A 376 -14.48 -4.00 0.97
C TYR A 376 -15.30 -4.09 -0.32
N LYS A 377 -15.60 -2.92 -0.91
CA LYS A 377 -16.24 -2.82 -2.22
C LYS A 377 -15.70 -1.58 -2.95
N MET A 378 -15.20 -1.79 -4.18
CA MET A 378 -14.81 -0.72 -5.11
C MET A 378 -15.79 -0.68 -6.28
N GLU A 379 -16.08 0.51 -6.80
CA GLU A 379 -16.98 0.71 -7.93
C GLU A 379 -16.49 1.88 -8.80
N GLY A 380 -16.42 1.66 -10.12
CA GLY A 380 -16.15 2.72 -11.09
C GLY A 380 -17.33 3.68 -11.23
N LEU A 381 -17.02 4.92 -11.47
CA LEU A 381 -18.00 6.00 -11.64
C LEU A 381 -18.08 6.53 -13.07
N ASP A 382 -17.16 6.13 -13.94
CA ASP A 382 -17.25 6.37 -15.37
C ASP A 382 -18.09 5.29 -16.08
N THR A 383 -18.46 5.55 -17.32
CA THR A 383 -19.27 4.63 -18.13
C THR A 383 -18.45 3.78 -19.10
N LYS A 384 -17.13 3.98 -19.14
CA LYS A 384 -16.23 3.35 -20.12
C LYS A 384 -15.49 2.16 -19.52
N THR A 385 -15.14 2.23 -18.24
CA THR A 385 -14.41 1.16 -17.55
C THR A 385 -15.36 0.02 -17.18
N SER A 386 -14.98 -1.21 -17.50
CA SER A 386 -15.77 -2.38 -17.13
C SER A 386 -15.97 -2.48 -15.62
N LYS A 387 -17.21 -2.71 -15.22
CA LYS A 387 -17.57 -2.88 -13.80
C LYS A 387 -16.93 -4.12 -13.16
N THR A 388 -16.56 -5.11 -13.96
CA THR A 388 -15.90 -6.34 -13.52
C THR A 388 -14.47 -6.13 -13.05
N TYR A 389 -13.84 -5.00 -13.41
CA TYR A 389 -12.48 -4.67 -12.96
C TYR A 389 -12.40 -4.31 -11.49
N TYR A 390 -13.50 -3.80 -10.91
CA TYR A 390 -13.52 -3.27 -9.55
C TYR A 390 -13.76 -4.37 -8.52
N PRO A 391 -12.79 -4.61 -7.60
CA PRO A 391 -12.88 -5.72 -6.66
C PRO A 391 -13.89 -5.48 -5.54
N LYS A 392 -14.44 -6.59 -5.07
CA LYS A 392 -15.07 -6.72 -3.77
C LYS A 392 -14.26 -7.75 -2.99
N ALA A 393 -14.00 -7.51 -1.71
CA ALA A 393 -13.18 -8.42 -0.92
C ALA A 393 -13.69 -8.56 0.51
N SER A 394 -13.44 -9.73 1.08
CA SER A 394 -13.52 -9.97 2.53
C SER A 394 -12.11 -9.95 3.10
N ILE A 395 -11.94 -9.29 4.24
CA ILE A 395 -10.66 -9.16 4.91
C ILE A 395 -10.82 -9.69 6.32
N THR A 396 -10.05 -10.69 6.69
CA THR A 396 -9.99 -11.22 8.05
C THR A 396 -8.62 -10.92 8.63
N THR A 397 -8.57 -10.37 9.84
CA THR A 397 -7.31 -10.08 10.50
C THR A 397 -7.34 -10.65 11.92
N ALA A 398 -6.29 -11.35 12.31
CA ALA A 398 -6.04 -11.79 13.67
C ALA A 398 -4.71 -11.22 14.14
N GLY A 399 -4.67 -10.71 15.37
CA GLY A 399 -3.48 -10.10 15.94
C GLY A 399 -3.31 -10.46 17.40
N PHE A 400 -2.07 -10.38 17.87
CA PHE A 400 -1.77 -10.36 19.30
C PHE A 400 -0.66 -9.36 19.60
N GLN A 401 -0.70 -8.83 20.80
CA GLN A 401 0.34 -7.99 21.39
C GLN A 401 0.74 -8.56 22.73
N TRP A 402 2.04 -8.69 22.95
CA TRP A 402 2.61 -9.15 24.22
C TRP A 402 3.74 -8.23 24.68
N SER A 403 3.57 -7.68 25.88
CA SER A 403 4.56 -6.82 26.54
C SER A 403 5.21 -7.54 27.73
N PHE A 404 6.53 -7.45 27.92
CA PHE A 404 7.26 -8.19 28.97
C PHE A 404 8.59 -7.53 29.34
#